data_76096af5849a6fd80898e4c5708cc033
#
_entry.id   76096af5849a6fd80898e4c5708cc033
#
_cell.length_a   1.000
_cell.length_b   1.000
_cell.length_c   1.000
_cell.angle_alpha   90.00
_cell.angle_beta   90.00
_cell.angle_gamma   90.00
#
_symmetry.space_group_name_H-M   'P 1'
#
loop_
_entity.id
_entity.type
_entity.pdbx_description
1 polymer ?
#
loop_
_entity_poly.entity_id
_entity_poly.type
_entity_poly.pdbx_seq_one_letter_code
_entity_poly.pdbx_strand_id
1 'polypeptide(L)'
;MYVNPADGIPRMAKRAFKKAALIDVLNRLKERYRLYAPVRQNDMTNYQELASGDQADFSASNTRLSPKSFMHPQSLCMFAFGTDKGSDQAGILREVEKDLPRSVVFGIRPCDSKAFQLVDVNFNTPEYQDPWWIRRRQSTTLVGMACNSPCSTCFCTSVGSGPFSPDGLDVLLTDLGDDVVAEVMTAWGSEVLDHADIRGRATDAMTEKATALQQEAERSLGSLLPTESLREKNLNALFNAPFWDDVQFACINCGVCTFVCPTCWCFDVQDEVRNQQGVRVRNWDACMYPLFTHHGSGHNPRHQKLQRVRQRFMHKLKYFVDKYDRGVACVGCGRCVQQCPVNIDIRQLFRLMNDFKG
;
A
#
# COMPACT_ATOMS: atom_id res chain seq x y z
N MET A 1 -19.30 -10.13 -9.50
CA MET A 1 -19.25 -8.72 -9.07
C MET A 1 -18.73 -8.69 -7.65
N TYR A 2 -17.55 -8.14 -7.43
CA TYR A 2 -17.05 -7.85 -6.09
C TYR A 2 -17.88 -6.68 -5.55
N VAL A 3 -18.82 -6.97 -4.67
CA VAL A 3 -19.51 -5.93 -3.90
C VAL A 3 -18.48 -5.46 -2.87
N ASN A 4 -18.02 -4.22 -3.00
CA ASN A 4 -17.21 -3.58 -1.99
C ASN A 4 -18.02 -3.64 -0.67
N PRO A 5 -17.54 -4.29 0.41
CA PRO A 5 -18.30 -4.38 1.67
C PRO A 5 -18.65 -3.01 2.29
N ALA A 6 -18.13 -1.92 1.74
CA ALA A 6 -18.43 -0.56 2.17
C ALA A 6 -19.71 0.03 1.55
N ASP A 7 -20.28 -0.60 0.51
CA ASP A 7 -21.48 -0.06 -0.14
C ASP A 7 -22.73 -0.47 0.62
N GLY A 8 -23.28 0.44 1.45
CA GLY A 8 -24.60 0.33 2.02
C GLY A 8 -24.72 0.03 3.53
N ILE A 9 -23.63 0.03 4.30
CA ILE A 9 -23.72 -0.07 5.76
C ILE A 9 -23.88 1.34 6.34
N PRO A 10 -24.99 1.65 7.09
CA PRO A 10 -25.05 2.90 7.84
C PRO A 10 -23.82 2.98 8.75
N ARG A 11 -23.20 4.16 8.87
CA ARG A 11 -22.07 4.39 9.80
C ARG A 11 -22.45 3.77 11.15
N MET A 12 -21.78 2.65 11.50
CA MET A 12 -22.05 1.97 12.76
C MET A 12 -21.61 2.85 13.93
N ALA A 13 -22.22 2.65 15.08
CA ALA A 13 -21.87 3.39 16.28
C ALA A 13 -20.37 3.27 16.57
N LYS A 14 -19.72 4.39 16.83
CA LYS A 14 -18.30 4.42 17.20
C LYS A 14 -18.12 3.71 18.53
N ARG A 15 -17.17 2.81 18.58
CA ARG A 15 -16.77 2.10 19.81
C ARG A 15 -15.58 2.77 20.45
N ALA A 16 -15.34 2.49 21.73
CA ALA A 16 -14.16 2.99 22.45
C ALA A 16 -13.65 1.95 23.44
N PHE A 17 -12.34 2.00 23.70
CA PHE A 17 -11.69 1.18 24.71
C PHE A 17 -10.49 1.93 25.31
N LYS A 18 -10.03 1.50 26.50
CA LYS A 18 -8.84 2.07 27.12
C LYS A 18 -7.58 1.65 26.40
N LYS A 19 -6.69 2.58 26.08
CA LYS A 19 -5.41 2.30 25.43
C LYS A 19 -4.57 1.29 26.20
N ALA A 20 -4.63 1.30 27.52
CA ALA A 20 -3.97 0.31 28.38
C ALA A 20 -4.39 -1.15 28.08
N ALA A 21 -5.60 -1.37 27.54
CA ALA A 21 -6.08 -2.70 27.13
C ALA A 21 -5.59 -3.15 25.76
N LEU A 22 -4.79 -2.34 25.04
CA LEU A 22 -4.39 -2.64 23.66
C LEU A 22 -3.63 -3.97 23.52
N ILE A 23 -2.77 -4.30 24.48
CA ILE A 23 -2.03 -5.57 24.49
C ILE A 23 -3.01 -6.77 24.60
N ASP A 24 -4.00 -6.67 25.47
CA ASP A 24 -5.01 -7.72 25.65
C ASP A 24 -5.87 -7.87 24.40
N VAL A 25 -6.26 -6.74 23.76
CA VAL A 25 -6.96 -6.71 22.47
C VAL A 25 -6.17 -7.49 21.41
N LEU A 26 -4.87 -7.21 21.26
CA LEU A 26 -4.02 -7.88 20.29
C LEU A 26 -3.86 -9.37 20.62
N ASN A 27 -3.70 -9.74 21.88
CA ASN A 27 -3.59 -11.14 22.29
C ASN A 27 -4.88 -11.94 22.01
N ARG A 28 -6.06 -11.35 22.26
CA ARG A 28 -7.35 -11.98 21.89
C ARG A 28 -7.49 -12.16 20.38
N LEU A 29 -7.10 -11.18 19.57
CA LEU A 29 -7.15 -11.29 18.11
C LEU A 29 -6.29 -12.44 17.58
N LYS A 30 -5.15 -12.72 18.21
CA LYS A 30 -4.27 -13.83 17.84
C LYS A 30 -4.88 -15.22 18.06
N GLU A 31 -5.87 -15.35 18.93
CA GLU A 31 -6.53 -16.63 19.17
C GLU A 31 -7.29 -17.14 17.92
N ARG A 32 -7.69 -16.21 17.04
CA ARG A 32 -8.50 -16.54 15.86
C ARG A 32 -7.89 -16.15 14.52
N TYR A 33 -7.01 -15.15 14.52
CA TYR A 33 -6.45 -14.57 13.29
C TYR A 33 -4.93 -14.65 13.28
N ARG A 34 -4.35 -14.77 12.09
CA ARG A 34 -2.95 -14.38 11.92
C ARG A 34 -2.88 -12.87 12.05
N LEU A 35 -2.23 -12.41 13.09
CA LEU A 35 -2.19 -11.00 13.43
C LEU A 35 -0.85 -10.38 13.03
N TYR A 36 -0.91 -9.32 12.24
CA TYR A 36 0.24 -8.52 11.84
C TYR A 36 0.11 -7.12 12.38
N ALA A 37 1.20 -6.56 12.92
CA ALA A 37 1.27 -5.19 13.38
C ALA A 37 2.67 -4.61 13.16
N PRO A 38 2.85 -3.27 13.28
CA PRO A 38 4.17 -2.67 13.28
C PRO A 38 4.98 -3.18 14.47
N VAL A 39 6.19 -3.67 14.22
CA VAL A 39 7.15 -4.13 15.23
C VAL A 39 8.47 -3.40 14.99
N ARG A 40 9.04 -2.86 16.07
CA ARG A 40 10.34 -2.20 16.04
C ARG A 40 11.45 -3.21 16.25
N GLN A 41 12.33 -3.31 15.27
CA GLN A 41 13.57 -4.09 15.36
C GLN A 41 14.74 -3.18 15.05
N ASN A 42 15.66 -3.04 15.99
CA ASN A 42 16.71 -2.05 15.93
C ASN A 42 16.10 -0.64 15.72
N ASP A 43 16.55 0.10 14.71
CA ASP A 43 16.06 1.45 14.39
C ASP A 43 14.96 1.47 13.30
N MET A 44 14.36 0.31 13.00
CA MET A 44 13.36 0.21 11.95
C MET A 44 12.06 -0.39 12.46
N THR A 45 10.94 0.23 12.09
CA THR A 45 9.61 -0.31 12.33
C THR A 45 9.04 -0.86 11.01
N ASN A 46 8.66 -2.13 11.00
CA ASN A 46 8.00 -2.79 9.88
C ASN A 46 6.89 -3.70 10.38
N TYR A 47 5.96 -4.09 9.47
CA TYR A 47 4.93 -5.06 9.81
C TYR A 47 5.52 -6.46 9.94
N GLN A 48 5.15 -7.14 11.02
CA GLN A 48 5.51 -8.54 11.28
C GLN A 48 4.32 -9.29 11.87
N GLU A 49 4.30 -10.61 11.74
CA GLU A 49 3.37 -11.47 12.45
C GLU A 49 3.71 -11.43 13.95
N LEU A 50 2.72 -11.13 14.79
CA LEU A 50 2.94 -11.00 16.22
C LEU A 50 3.02 -12.38 16.88
N ALA A 51 4.07 -12.64 17.62
CA ALA A 51 4.13 -13.75 18.57
C ALA A 51 3.40 -13.41 19.89
N SER A 52 3.42 -12.13 20.30
CA SER A 52 2.69 -11.59 21.46
C SER A 52 2.27 -10.14 21.21
N GLY A 53 1.20 -9.66 21.86
CA GLY A 53 0.66 -8.31 21.69
C GLY A 53 1.60 -7.19 22.14
N ASP A 54 2.50 -7.47 23.07
CA ASP A 54 3.49 -6.51 23.59
C ASP A 54 4.62 -6.18 22.60
N GLN A 55 4.76 -6.96 21.53
CA GLN A 55 5.72 -6.68 20.46
C GLN A 55 5.31 -5.53 19.55
N ALA A 56 4.02 -5.15 19.55
CA ALA A 56 3.51 -4.12 18.67
C ALA A 56 4.00 -2.72 19.09
N ASP A 57 4.54 -1.98 18.12
CA ASP A 57 5.02 -0.60 18.30
C ASP A 57 4.28 0.36 17.35
N PHE A 58 3.37 1.14 17.90
CA PHE A 58 2.60 2.16 17.17
C PHE A 58 3.20 3.56 17.27
N SER A 59 4.39 3.72 17.84
CA SER A 59 5.06 5.02 18.01
C SER A 59 5.53 5.62 16.69
N ALA A 60 5.86 4.78 15.70
CA ALA A 60 6.27 5.25 14.38
C ALA A 60 5.09 5.81 13.58
N SER A 61 5.24 7.03 13.06
CA SER A 61 4.23 7.63 12.18
C SER A 61 4.04 6.84 10.90
N ASN A 62 5.11 6.17 10.42
CA ASN A 62 5.08 5.33 9.21
C ASN A 62 6.09 4.19 9.32
N THR A 63 5.77 3.02 8.77
CA THR A 63 6.73 1.93 8.66
C THR A 63 7.72 2.18 7.53
N ARG A 64 8.93 1.62 7.63
CA ARG A 64 9.96 1.77 6.59
C ARG A 64 9.51 1.15 5.27
N LEU A 65 9.06 -0.08 5.29
CA LEU A 65 8.40 -0.73 4.15
C LEU A 65 6.89 -0.55 4.25
N SER A 66 6.25 -0.38 3.10
CA SER A 66 4.79 -0.39 3.07
C SER A 66 4.25 -1.80 3.27
N PRO A 67 3.03 -1.96 3.81
CA PRO A 67 2.41 -3.26 4.01
C PRO A 67 1.89 -3.91 2.71
N LYS A 68 2.33 -3.45 1.53
CA LYS A 68 1.86 -3.99 0.24
C LYS A 68 2.11 -5.49 0.09
N SER A 69 3.10 -6.05 0.82
CA SER A 69 3.40 -7.48 0.81
C SER A 69 2.24 -8.37 1.28
N PHE A 70 1.27 -7.84 2.01
CA PHE A 70 0.09 -8.60 2.41
C PHE A 70 -0.83 -8.91 1.22
N MET A 71 -0.94 -7.98 0.26
CA MET A 71 -1.74 -8.15 -0.95
C MET A 71 -0.90 -8.60 -2.15
N HIS A 72 0.33 -8.13 -2.21
CA HIS A 72 1.30 -8.41 -3.27
C HIS A 72 2.62 -8.84 -2.62
N PRO A 73 2.80 -10.15 -2.30
CA PRO A 73 4.00 -10.67 -1.66
C PRO A 73 5.26 -10.37 -2.46
N GLN A 74 6.39 -10.17 -1.77
CA GLN A 74 7.67 -9.93 -2.42
C GLN A 74 8.11 -11.09 -3.31
N SER A 75 7.80 -12.31 -2.88
CA SER A 75 7.95 -13.54 -3.67
C SER A 75 6.72 -14.42 -3.44
N LEU A 76 6.12 -14.91 -4.50
CA LEU A 76 4.92 -15.75 -4.48
C LEU A 76 5.12 -16.95 -5.37
N CYS A 77 5.14 -18.15 -4.79
CA CYS A 77 5.05 -19.39 -5.54
C CYS A 77 3.61 -19.58 -6.03
N MET A 78 3.39 -19.38 -7.33
CA MET A 78 2.05 -19.48 -7.95
C MET A 78 1.69 -20.92 -8.25
N PHE A 79 2.63 -21.65 -8.87
CA PHE A 79 2.43 -23.01 -9.32
C PHE A 79 3.66 -23.86 -9.04
N ALA A 80 3.44 -25.17 -8.86
CA ALA A 80 4.46 -26.18 -8.89
C ALA A 80 4.22 -27.14 -10.06
N PHE A 81 5.29 -27.73 -10.62
CA PHE A 81 5.21 -28.65 -11.74
C PHE A 81 6.39 -29.63 -11.73
N GLY A 82 6.19 -30.80 -12.35
CA GLY A 82 7.27 -31.76 -12.61
C GLY A 82 7.85 -31.58 -14.01
N THR A 83 9.16 -31.88 -14.17
CA THR A 83 9.83 -31.87 -15.48
C THR A 83 10.34 -33.26 -15.90
N ASP A 84 10.04 -34.30 -15.12
CA ASP A 84 10.36 -35.69 -15.48
C ASP A 84 9.50 -36.16 -16.64
N LYS A 85 10.10 -36.31 -17.82
CA LYS A 85 9.42 -36.72 -19.05
C LYS A 85 8.80 -38.12 -18.98
N GLY A 86 9.21 -38.94 -18.05
CA GLY A 86 8.63 -40.29 -17.80
C GLY A 86 7.37 -40.26 -16.91
N SER A 87 6.98 -39.10 -16.39
CA SER A 87 5.83 -38.94 -15.52
C SER A 87 4.64 -38.35 -16.26
N ASP A 88 3.45 -38.90 -16.06
CA ASP A 88 2.18 -38.34 -16.56
C ASP A 88 1.87 -36.93 -15.98
N GLN A 89 2.63 -36.51 -14.99
CA GLN A 89 2.51 -35.21 -14.33
C GLN A 89 3.49 -34.18 -14.90
N ALA A 90 4.30 -34.54 -15.89
CA ALA A 90 5.25 -33.62 -16.50
C ALA A 90 4.56 -32.40 -17.13
N GLY A 91 5.00 -31.20 -16.77
CA GLY A 91 4.47 -29.93 -17.30
C GLY A 91 3.10 -29.53 -16.76
N ILE A 92 2.45 -30.33 -15.90
CA ILE A 92 1.16 -29.96 -15.30
C ILE A 92 1.40 -28.96 -14.18
N LEU A 93 0.88 -27.73 -14.37
CA LEU A 93 0.93 -26.67 -13.36
C LEU A 93 -0.12 -26.95 -12.27
N ARG A 94 0.32 -27.04 -11.03
CA ARG A 94 -0.55 -27.16 -9.86
C ARG A 94 -0.42 -25.92 -9.01
N GLU A 95 -1.53 -25.26 -8.75
CA GLU A 95 -1.56 -24.12 -7.84
C GLU A 95 -1.14 -24.51 -6.43
N VAL A 96 -0.18 -23.74 -5.85
CA VAL A 96 0.42 -24.06 -4.55
C VAL A 96 -0.41 -23.49 -3.40
N GLU A 97 -0.81 -22.24 -3.49
CA GLU A 97 -1.49 -21.55 -2.40
C GLU A 97 -2.97 -21.30 -2.73
N LYS A 98 -3.85 -22.16 -2.24
CA LYS A 98 -5.30 -22.08 -2.48
C LYS A 98 -6.06 -21.48 -1.31
N ASP A 99 -5.71 -21.88 -0.09
CA ASP A 99 -6.39 -21.49 1.13
C ASP A 99 -5.50 -20.56 1.96
N LEU A 100 -6.00 -19.36 2.23
CA LEU A 100 -5.33 -18.37 3.05
C LEU A 100 -6.03 -18.28 4.42
N PRO A 101 -5.27 -18.34 5.53
CA PRO A 101 -5.85 -18.13 6.85
C PRO A 101 -6.38 -16.71 6.97
N ARG A 102 -7.48 -16.54 7.71
CA ARG A 102 -8.00 -15.21 8.03
C ARG A 102 -6.95 -14.43 8.82
N SER A 103 -6.67 -13.23 8.34
CA SER A 103 -5.60 -12.38 8.86
C SER A 103 -6.13 -11.01 9.24
N VAL A 104 -5.49 -10.39 10.23
CA VAL A 104 -5.73 -8.99 10.60
C VAL A 104 -4.41 -8.24 10.47
N VAL A 105 -4.42 -7.15 9.71
CA VAL A 105 -3.33 -6.17 9.69
C VAL A 105 -3.74 -5.01 10.58
N PHE A 106 -3.16 -4.94 11.77
CA PHE A 106 -3.49 -3.96 12.79
C PHE A 106 -2.53 -2.77 12.76
N GLY A 107 -3.08 -1.57 12.90
CA GLY A 107 -2.30 -0.34 12.89
C GLY A 107 -1.86 0.13 11.49
N ILE A 108 -2.50 -0.36 10.42
CA ILE A 108 -2.22 0.11 9.06
C ILE A 108 -2.55 1.59 8.92
N ARG A 109 -1.70 2.34 8.21
CA ARG A 109 -1.97 3.77 8.01
C ARG A 109 -3.00 4.00 6.91
N PRO A 110 -3.83 5.08 6.99
CA PRO A 110 -4.81 5.42 5.97
C PRO A 110 -4.23 5.49 4.55
N CYS A 111 -3.02 6.02 4.39
CA CYS A 111 -2.35 6.06 3.09
C CYS A 111 -2.01 4.66 2.54
N ASP A 112 -1.76 3.68 3.39
CA ASP A 112 -1.44 2.31 2.94
C ASP A 112 -2.72 1.55 2.53
N SER A 113 -3.83 1.72 3.25
CA SER A 113 -5.12 1.14 2.85
C SER A 113 -5.66 1.76 1.56
N LYS A 114 -5.54 3.09 1.41
CA LYS A 114 -5.86 3.78 0.15
C LYS A 114 -5.02 3.27 -1.02
N ALA A 115 -3.76 2.94 -0.78
CA ALA A 115 -2.90 2.37 -1.81
C ALA A 115 -3.44 1.03 -2.33
N PHE A 116 -4.01 0.18 -1.48
CA PHE A 116 -4.62 -1.07 -1.93
C PHE A 116 -5.79 -0.82 -2.88
N GLN A 117 -6.64 0.19 -2.62
CA GLN A 117 -7.72 0.56 -3.54
C GLN A 117 -7.20 1.08 -4.89
N LEU A 118 -6.11 1.87 -4.88
CA LEU A 118 -5.49 2.36 -6.11
C LEU A 118 -4.84 1.24 -6.93
N VAL A 119 -4.28 0.23 -6.26
CA VAL A 119 -3.65 -0.91 -6.93
C VAL A 119 -4.69 -1.93 -7.40
N ASP A 120 -5.81 -2.07 -6.70
CA ASP A 120 -6.90 -3.00 -7.04
C ASP A 120 -7.39 -2.83 -8.48
N VAL A 121 -7.40 -1.60 -9.01
CA VAL A 121 -7.79 -1.32 -10.40
C VAL A 121 -6.91 -2.01 -11.46
N ASN A 122 -5.77 -2.60 -11.07
CA ASN A 122 -4.90 -3.35 -11.98
C ASN A 122 -5.05 -4.87 -11.83
N PHE A 123 -5.53 -5.34 -10.68
CA PHE A 123 -5.62 -6.74 -10.33
C PHE A 123 -7.05 -7.28 -10.27
N ASN A 124 -8.03 -6.39 -10.25
CA ASN A 124 -9.44 -6.74 -10.10
C ASN A 124 -10.29 -5.87 -11.02
N THR A 125 -10.26 -6.17 -12.31
CA THR A 125 -11.09 -5.51 -13.33
C THR A 125 -12.17 -6.48 -13.85
N PRO A 126 -13.20 -6.00 -14.55
CA PRO A 126 -14.17 -6.87 -15.20
C PRO A 126 -13.52 -7.87 -16.19
N GLU A 127 -12.44 -7.46 -16.85
CA GLU A 127 -11.74 -8.25 -17.88
C GLU A 127 -10.66 -9.17 -17.29
N TYR A 128 -10.02 -8.74 -16.20
CA TYR A 128 -8.86 -9.42 -15.60
C TYR A 128 -8.96 -9.44 -14.08
N GLN A 129 -8.98 -10.64 -13.52
CA GLN A 129 -9.02 -10.88 -12.08
C GLN A 129 -7.81 -11.71 -11.66
N ASP A 130 -6.90 -11.11 -10.89
CA ASP A 130 -5.77 -11.82 -10.30
C ASP A 130 -6.25 -12.58 -9.05
N PRO A 131 -6.29 -13.93 -9.09
CA PRO A 131 -6.88 -14.71 -7.99
C PRO A 131 -6.06 -14.61 -6.70
N TRP A 132 -4.74 -14.42 -6.77
CA TRP A 132 -3.88 -14.29 -5.60
C TRP A 132 -4.10 -12.96 -4.89
N TRP A 133 -4.29 -11.86 -5.64
CA TRP A 133 -4.65 -10.56 -5.09
C TRP A 133 -6.00 -10.60 -4.41
N ILE A 134 -7.01 -11.11 -5.11
CA ILE A 134 -8.40 -11.13 -4.64
C ILE A 134 -8.53 -11.98 -3.37
N ARG A 135 -7.98 -13.21 -3.36
CA ARG A 135 -8.02 -14.09 -2.18
C ARG A 135 -7.34 -13.46 -0.96
N ARG A 136 -6.18 -12.80 -1.14
CA ARG A 136 -5.50 -12.10 -0.06
C ARG A 136 -6.35 -10.95 0.49
N ARG A 137 -6.95 -10.15 -0.37
CA ARG A 137 -7.85 -9.07 0.08
C ARG A 137 -9.06 -9.64 0.83
N GLN A 138 -9.66 -10.72 0.36
CA GLN A 138 -10.80 -11.37 0.98
C GLN A 138 -10.48 -12.10 2.30
N SER A 139 -9.23 -12.49 2.53
CA SER A 139 -8.80 -13.13 3.77
C SER A 139 -8.26 -12.15 4.81
N THR A 140 -8.12 -10.86 4.49
CA THR A 140 -7.43 -9.87 5.32
C THR A 140 -8.35 -8.75 5.76
N THR A 141 -8.51 -8.58 7.09
CA THR A 141 -9.18 -7.42 7.69
C THR A 141 -8.16 -6.34 8.01
N LEU A 142 -8.45 -5.10 7.61
CA LEU A 142 -7.57 -3.95 7.79
C LEU A 142 -8.06 -3.06 8.94
N VAL A 143 -7.36 -3.12 10.07
CA VAL A 143 -7.59 -2.24 11.22
C VAL A 143 -6.60 -1.10 11.17
N GLY A 144 -7.06 0.07 10.74
CA GLY A 144 -6.23 1.26 10.56
C GLY A 144 -5.99 2.01 11.86
N MET A 145 -4.86 2.72 11.91
CA MET A 145 -4.54 3.70 12.95
C MET A 145 -4.40 5.07 12.31
N ALA A 146 -5.23 6.03 12.72
CA ALA A 146 -5.16 7.41 12.25
C ALA A 146 -3.76 8.02 12.50
N CYS A 147 -3.36 8.95 11.66
CA CYS A 147 -2.08 9.65 11.78
C CYS A 147 -2.29 10.95 12.55
N ASN A 148 -2.23 10.92 13.88
CA ASN A 148 -2.30 12.14 14.71
C ASN A 148 -1.11 13.08 14.44
N SER A 149 0.05 12.53 14.04
CA SER A 149 1.27 13.28 13.72
C SER A 149 1.86 12.78 12.40
N PRO A 150 1.44 13.33 11.25
CA PRO A 150 2.02 12.97 9.95
C PRO A 150 3.51 13.30 9.86
N CYS A 151 4.25 12.52 9.06
CA CYS A 151 5.68 12.81 8.82
C CYS A 151 5.86 14.09 8.00
N SER A 152 6.99 14.77 8.14
CA SER A 152 7.34 16.00 7.39
C SER A 152 7.39 15.84 5.87
N THR A 153 7.50 14.60 5.40
CA THR A 153 7.48 14.27 3.96
C THR A 153 6.11 13.87 3.45
N CYS A 154 5.10 13.74 4.33
CA CYS A 154 3.73 13.38 3.95
C CYS A 154 3.03 14.54 3.20
N PHE A 155 2.14 14.17 2.27
CA PHE A 155 1.29 15.09 1.51
C PHE A 155 0.00 14.40 1.05
N CYS A 156 -0.57 13.53 1.90
CA CYS A 156 -1.72 12.70 1.55
C CYS A 156 -2.97 13.55 1.22
N THR A 157 -3.15 14.70 1.83
CA THR A 157 -4.24 15.64 1.53
C THR A 157 -4.18 16.18 0.09
N SER A 158 -2.98 16.28 -0.49
CA SER A 158 -2.80 16.74 -1.87
C SER A 158 -3.18 15.69 -2.93
N VAL A 159 -3.39 14.44 -2.54
CA VAL A 159 -3.64 13.32 -3.47
C VAL A 159 -4.98 12.61 -3.20
N GLY A 160 -5.94 13.36 -2.68
CA GLY A 160 -7.31 12.88 -2.45
C GLY A 160 -7.42 11.86 -1.32
N SER A 161 -6.61 12.02 -0.25
CA SER A 161 -6.66 11.22 0.97
C SER A 161 -6.46 12.13 2.18
N GLY A 162 -6.26 11.55 3.36
CA GLY A 162 -6.03 12.31 4.60
C GLY A 162 -5.46 11.43 5.71
N PRO A 163 -4.93 12.06 6.77
CA PRO A 163 -4.38 11.33 7.91
C PRO A 163 -5.45 10.52 8.69
N PHE A 164 -6.72 10.83 8.51
CA PHE A 164 -7.87 10.14 9.11
C PHE A 164 -8.81 9.55 8.05
N SER A 165 -8.35 9.37 6.80
CA SER A 165 -9.18 8.77 5.75
C SER A 165 -9.54 7.32 6.10
N PRO A 166 -10.82 6.94 6.06
CA PRO A 166 -11.25 5.56 6.27
C PRO A 166 -11.12 4.69 5.01
N ASP A 167 -10.68 5.26 3.90
CA ASP A 167 -10.65 4.60 2.59
C ASP A 167 -9.93 3.25 2.61
N GLY A 168 -10.64 2.18 2.26
CA GLY A 168 -10.11 0.82 2.18
C GLY A 168 -9.93 0.11 3.52
N LEU A 169 -10.25 0.77 4.66
CA LEU A 169 -10.21 0.20 5.99
C LEU A 169 -11.49 -0.55 6.36
N ASP A 170 -11.36 -1.53 7.23
CA ASP A 170 -12.49 -2.21 7.88
C ASP A 170 -12.81 -1.58 9.25
N VAL A 171 -11.78 -1.03 9.93
CA VAL A 171 -11.88 -0.22 11.15
C VAL A 171 -10.85 0.91 11.09
N LEU A 172 -11.23 2.11 11.51
CA LEU A 172 -10.29 3.20 11.78
C LEU A 172 -10.21 3.46 13.28
N LEU A 173 -9.01 3.31 13.84
CA LEU A 173 -8.71 3.63 15.25
C LEU A 173 -8.13 5.04 15.34
N THR A 174 -8.60 5.80 16.34
CA THR A 174 -8.03 7.11 16.70
C THR A 174 -7.54 7.06 18.15
N ASP A 175 -6.24 7.27 18.34
CA ASP A 175 -5.59 7.35 19.65
C ASP A 175 -5.87 8.74 20.26
N LEU A 176 -6.58 8.77 21.40
CA LEU A 176 -6.90 9.99 22.15
C LEU A 176 -5.98 10.19 23.39
N GLY A 177 -4.93 9.39 23.51
CA GLY A 177 -4.07 9.34 24.71
C GLY A 177 -4.45 8.16 25.61
N ASP A 178 -5.40 8.33 26.54
CA ASP A 178 -5.85 7.26 27.45
C ASP A 178 -6.88 6.35 26.83
N ASP A 179 -7.63 6.82 25.86
CA ASP A 179 -8.70 6.12 25.17
C ASP A 179 -8.40 5.98 23.67
N VAL A 180 -8.97 4.95 23.06
CA VAL A 180 -8.96 4.72 21.62
C VAL A 180 -10.40 4.67 21.12
N VAL A 181 -10.71 5.47 20.11
CA VAL A 181 -11.99 5.41 19.39
C VAL A 181 -11.83 4.52 18.17
N ALA A 182 -12.76 3.60 17.96
CA ALA A 182 -12.84 2.70 16.83
C ALA A 182 -14.07 3.00 15.98
N GLU A 183 -13.87 3.46 14.77
CA GLU A 183 -14.93 3.69 13.78
C GLU A 183 -15.00 2.48 12.86
N VAL A 184 -16.16 1.80 12.83
CA VAL A 184 -16.40 0.56 12.09
C VAL A 184 -16.88 0.89 10.69
N MET A 185 -16.19 0.35 9.66
CA MET A 185 -16.50 0.57 8.26
C MET A 185 -17.19 -0.61 7.60
N THR A 186 -16.90 -1.84 8.06
CA THR A 186 -17.41 -3.07 7.44
C THR A 186 -17.87 -4.08 8.47
N ALA A 187 -18.63 -5.10 8.02
CA ALA A 187 -19.02 -6.23 8.85
C ALA A 187 -17.80 -7.00 9.40
N TRP A 188 -16.72 -7.12 8.62
CA TRP A 188 -15.47 -7.75 9.07
C TRP A 188 -14.79 -6.96 10.19
N GLY A 189 -14.83 -5.61 10.07
CA GLY A 189 -14.37 -4.74 11.15
C GLY A 189 -15.16 -4.94 12.43
N SER A 190 -16.49 -5.06 12.34
CA SER A 190 -17.35 -5.35 13.51
C SER A 190 -17.00 -6.70 14.14
N GLU A 191 -16.86 -7.76 13.34
CA GLU A 191 -16.51 -9.10 13.81
C GLU A 191 -15.16 -9.10 14.55
N VAL A 192 -14.17 -8.40 14.04
CA VAL A 192 -12.85 -8.28 14.68
C VAL A 192 -12.94 -7.55 16.02
N LEU A 193 -13.69 -6.45 16.11
CA LEU A 193 -13.88 -5.74 17.37
C LEU A 193 -14.69 -6.54 18.39
N ASP A 194 -15.69 -7.31 17.94
CA ASP A 194 -16.48 -8.19 18.81
C ASP A 194 -15.63 -9.31 19.41
N HIS A 195 -14.75 -9.91 18.60
CA HIS A 195 -13.80 -10.92 19.07
C HIS A 195 -12.77 -10.34 20.05
N ALA A 196 -12.32 -9.11 19.82
CA ALA A 196 -11.42 -8.39 20.73
C ALA A 196 -12.12 -7.89 22.01
N ASP A 197 -13.45 -8.12 22.17
CA ASP A 197 -14.29 -7.64 23.26
C ASP A 197 -14.35 -6.10 23.39
N ILE A 198 -14.23 -5.40 22.27
CA ILE A 198 -14.36 -3.94 22.20
C ILE A 198 -15.84 -3.60 21.99
N ARG A 199 -16.57 -3.38 23.10
CA ARG A 199 -18.02 -3.13 23.11
C ARG A 199 -18.40 -1.76 23.64
N GLY A 200 -17.45 -1.04 24.27
CA GLY A 200 -17.67 0.30 24.82
C GLY A 200 -18.10 1.27 23.73
N ARG A 201 -19.06 2.14 24.01
CA ARG A 201 -19.52 3.18 23.09
C ARG A 201 -18.68 4.43 23.26
N ALA A 202 -18.25 5.03 22.15
CA ALA A 202 -17.58 6.33 22.20
C ALA A 202 -18.56 7.42 22.66
N THR A 203 -18.10 8.31 23.52
CA THR A 203 -18.86 9.49 23.96
C THR A 203 -18.75 10.62 22.93
N ASP A 204 -19.64 11.61 23.02
CA ASP A 204 -19.58 12.80 22.17
C ASP A 204 -18.26 13.55 22.37
N ALA A 205 -17.79 13.71 23.62
CA ALA A 205 -16.50 14.33 23.93
C ALA A 205 -15.31 13.60 23.29
N MET A 206 -15.31 12.26 23.24
CA MET A 206 -14.29 11.48 22.53
C MET A 206 -14.33 11.74 21.02
N THR A 207 -15.53 11.84 20.45
CA THR A 207 -15.72 12.11 19.03
C THR A 207 -15.27 13.53 18.65
N GLU A 208 -15.57 14.51 19.48
CA GLU A 208 -15.09 15.90 19.30
C GLU A 208 -13.55 15.96 19.38
N LYS A 209 -12.95 15.28 20.36
CA LYS A 209 -11.49 15.21 20.48
C LYS A 209 -10.85 14.56 19.27
N ALA A 210 -11.43 13.47 18.73
CA ALA A 210 -10.95 12.84 17.50
C ALA A 210 -11.00 13.80 16.30
N THR A 211 -12.09 14.58 16.18
CA THR A 211 -12.25 15.59 15.12
C THR A 211 -11.21 16.71 15.26
N ALA A 212 -10.94 17.17 16.48
CA ALA A 212 -9.90 18.18 16.71
C ALA A 212 -8.50 17.68 16.32
N LEU A 213 -8.16 16.43 16.65
CA LEU A 213 -6.91 15.79 16.25
C LEU A 213 -6.79 15.65 14.73
N GLN A 214 -7.89 15.31 14.04
CA GLN A 214 -7.94 15.26 12.59
C GLN A 214 -7.59 16.62 11.98
N GLN A 215 -8.27 17.68 12.42
CA GLN A 215 -8.04 19.05 11.93
C GLN A 215 -6.60 19.51 12.16
N GLU A 216 -6.02 19.17 13.32
CA GLU A 216 -4.63 19.48 13.62
C GLU A 216 -3.65 18.75 12.71
N ALA A 217 -3.87 17.43 12.51
CA ALA A 217 -3.06 16.61 11.62
C ALA A 217 -3.12 17.09 10.17
N GLU A 218 -4.31 17.47 9.67
CA GLU A 218 -4.48 18.03 8.33
C GLU A 218 -3.77 19.38 8.16
N ARG A 219 -3.88 20.27 9.15
CA ARG A 219 -3.15 21.56 9.15
C ARG A 219 -1.65 21.38 9.13
N SER A 220 -1.11 20.37 9.83
CA SER A 220 0.32 20.09 9.90
C SER A 220 0.95 19.66 8.55
N LEU A 221 0.15 19.21 7.60
CA LEU A 221 0.60 18.81 6.25
C LEU A 221 0.92 19.99 5.32
N GLY A 222 0.56 21.20 5.73
CA GLY A 222 0.85 22.42 4.98
C GLY A 222 -0.01 22.62 3.74
N SER A 223 0.50 23.42 2.79
CA SER A 223 -0.24 23.76 1.57
C SER A 223 -0.38 22.59 0.60
N LEU A 224 -1.54 22.51 -0.04
CA LEU A 224 -1.83 21.49 -1.05
C LEU A 224 -0.92 21.65 -2.28
N LEU A 225 -0.48 20.51 -2.82
CA LEU A 225 0.15 20.43 -4.13
C LEU A 225 -0.96 20.27 -5.19
N PRO A 226 -0.92 21.01 -6.29
CA PRO A 226 -1.91 20.87 -7.35
C PRO A 226 -1.69 19.52 -8.07
N THR A 227 -2.64 18.60 -7.97
CA THR A 227 -2.57 17.29 -8.61
C THR A 227 -3.61 17.13 -9.71
N GLU A 228 -4.72 17.83 -9.64
CA GLU A 228 -5.84 17.74 -10.60
C GLU A 228 -5.47 18.29 -11.97
N SER A 229 -4.69 19.36 -12.03
CA SER A 229 -4.23 19.98 -13.27
C SER A 229 -3.37 19.06 -14.15
N LEU A 230 -2.78 18.01 -13.58
CA LEU A 230 -2.00 17.01 -14.34
C LEU A 230 -2.87 16.25 -15.38
N ARG A 231 -4.17 16.18 -15.15
CA ARG A 231 -5.12 15.57 -16.09
C ARG A 231 -5.15 16.34 -17.42
N GLU A 232 -5.13 17.64 -17.37
CA GLU A 232 -5.26 18.53 -18.52
C GLU A 232 -3.94 18.69 -19.31
N LYS A 233 -2.81 18.31 -18.71
CA LYS A 233 -1.50 18.41 -19.35
C LYS A 233 -1.36 17.48 -20.55
N ASN A 234 -0.77 18.00 -21.63
CA ASN A 234 -0.48 17.20 -22.81
C ASN A 234 0.56 16.11 -22.48
N LEU A 235 0.20 14.87 -22.78
CA LEU A 235 1.04 13.71 -22.49
C LEU A 235 2.41 13.78 -23.19
N ASN A 236 2.42 14.10 -24.50
CA ASN A 236 3.65 14.12 -25.29
C ASN A 236 4.57 15.28 -24.88
N ALA A 237 3.97 16.43 -24.55
CA ALA A 237 4.71 17.59 -24.04
C ALA A 237 5.41 17.24 -22.71
N LEU A 238 4.68 16.68 -21.74
CA LEU A 238 5.27 16.23 -20.48
C LEU A 238 6.33 15.13 -20.68
N PHE A 239 6.06 14.19 -21.58
CA PHE A 239 7.01 13.10 -21.85
C PHE A 239 8.35 13.63 -22.40
N ASN A 240 8.35 14.66 -23.22
CA ASN A 240 9.54 15.24 -23.84
C ASN A 240 10.06 16.48 -23.09
N ALA A 241 9.52 16.77 -21.91
CA ALA A 241 9.91 17.95 -21.15
C ALA A 241 11.41 17.92 -20.76
N PRO A 242 12.13 19.05 -20.91
CA PRO A 242 13.58 19.11 -20.66
C PRO A 242 13.94 18.91 -19.18
N PHE A 243 13.04 19.19 -18.24
CA PHE A 243 13.32 19.01 -16.81
C PHE A 243 13.64 17.56 -16.41
N TRP A 244 13.35 16.57 -17.26
CA TRP A 244 13.73 15.17 -16.99
C TRP A 244 15.24 14.97 -16.94
N ASP A 245 16.02 15.78 -17.63
CA ASP A 245 17.48 15.73 -17.58
C ASP A 245 17.99 16.08 -16.18
N ASP A 246 17.45 17.12 -15.57
CA ASP A 246 17.79 17.52 -14.20
C ASP A 246 17.35 16.49 -13.17
N VAL A 247 16.11 15.99 -13.30
CA VAL A 247 15.54 15.00 -12.38
C VAL A 247 16.33 13.70 -12.39
N GLN A 248 16.77 13.23 -13.58
CA GLN A 248 17.50 11.96 -13.68
C GLN A 248 18.98 12.11 -13.29
N PHE A 249 19.53 13.31 -13.27
CA PHE A 249 20.96 13.53 -13.07
C PHE A 249 21.47 12.90 -11.77
N ALA A 250 20.82 13.21 -10.63
CA ALA A 250 21.20 12.68 -9.33
C ALA A 250 20.83 11.20 -9.12
N CYS A 251 19.92 10.63 -9.92
CA CYS A 251 19.40 9.29 -9.72
C CYS A 251 20.49 8.23 -9.94
N ILE A 252 20.66 7.32 -8.97
CA ILE A 252 21.60 6.18 -9.04
C ILE A 252 20.90 4.86 -9.43
N ASN A 253 19.62 4.90 -9.78
CA ASN A 253 18.81 3.73 -10.18
C ASN A 253 18.75 2.60 -9.14
N CYS A 254 18.85 2.90 -7.84
CA CYS A 254 18.84 1.89 -6.77
C CYS A 254 17.49 1.18 -6.60
N GLY A 255 16.38 1.68 -7.18
CA GLY A 255 15.06 1.08 -7.11
C GLY A 255 14.34 1.25 -5.77
N VAL A 256 14.96 1.75 -4.70
CA VAL A 256 14.37 1.85 -3.36
C VAL A 256 13.00 2.53 -3.37
N CYS A 257 12.85 3.59 -4.15
CA CYS A 257 11.60 4.34 -4.29
C CYS A 257 10.42 3.55 -4.87
N THR A 258 10.67 2.41 -5.54
CA THR A 258 9.62 1.50 -6.03
C THR A 258 9.30 0.42 -5.00
N PHE A 259 10.30 -0.09 -4.30
CA PHE A 259 10.13 -1.13 -3.28
C PHE A 259 9.37 -0.63 -2.06
N VAL A 260 9.67 0.59 -1.57
CA VAL A 260 8.99 1.18 -0.41
C VAL A 260 7.62 1.77 -0.74
N CYS A 261 7.32 1.97 -2.01
CA CYS A 261 6.06 2.59 -2.43
C CYS A 261 4.90 1.61 -2.36
N PRO A 262 3.80 1.94 -1.65
CA PRO A 262 2.64 1.07 -1.54
C PRO A 262 1.85 0.94 -2.85
N THR A 263 1.99 1.90 -3.77
CA THR A 263 1.31 1.89 -5.08
C THR A 263 2.21 1.45 -6.24
N CYS A 264 3.40 0.87 -5.99
CA CYS A 264 4.22 0.24 -7.02
C CYS A 264 4.01 -1.28 -7.00
N TRP A 265 3.65 -1.84 -8.15
CA TRP A 265 3.29 -3.25 -8.32
C TRP A 265 4.07 -3.97 -9.42
N CYS A 266 5.21 -3.45 -9.87
CA CYS A 266 6.05 -4.14 -10.84
C CYS A 266 6.47 -5.51 -10.33
N PHE A 267 6.35 -6.52 -11.16
CA PHE A 267 6.75 -7.90 -10.86
C PHE A 267 7.32 -8.58 -12.09
N ASP A 268 8.08 -9.62 -11.86
CA ASP A 268 8.53 -10.60 -12.83
C ASP A 268 7.89 -11.96 -12.54
N VAL A 269 7.68 -12.76 -13.57
CA VAL A 269 7.20 -14.14 -13.46
C VAL A 269 8.23 -15.03 -14.15
N GLN A 270 8.79 -15.99 -13.39
CA GLN A 270 9.81 -16.89 -13.90
C GLN A 270 9.60 -18.32 -13.40
N ASP A 271 10.14 -19.29 -14.16
CA ASP A 271 10.17 -20.68 -13.78
C ASP A 271 11.56 -21.01 -13.21
N GLU A 272 11.57 -21.63 -12.03
CA GLU A 272 12.76 -22.14 -11.39
C GLU A 272 12.66 -23.65 -11.31
N VAL A 273 13.70 -24.37 -11.77
CA VAL A 273 13.72 -25.84 -11.78
C VAL A 273 14.91 -26.37 -11.00
N ARG A 274 14.66 -27.31 -10.08
CA ARG A 274 15.67 -28.05 -9.34
C ARG A 274 15.27 -29.51 -9.23
N ASN A 275 16.18 -30.43 -9.60
CA ASN A 275 15.98 -31.89 -9.47
C ASN A 275 14.62 -32.36 -10.03
N GLN A 276 14.30 -31.99 -11.27
CA GLN A 276 13.06 -32.36 -11.97
C GLN A 276 11.75 -31.81 -11.34
N GLN A 277 11.85 -30.94 -10.36
CA GLN A 277 10.74 -30.19 -9.80
C GLN A 277 10.89 -28.72 -10.15
N GLY A 278 9.84 -28.12 -10.63
CA GLY A 278 9.78 -26.73 -11.00
C GLY A 278 8.72 -25.97 -10.22
N VAL A 279 8.97 -24.69 -10.04
CA VAL A 279 8.01 -23.72 -9.50
C VAL A 279 7.92 -22.52 -10.42
N ARG A 280 6.72 -21.99 -10.59
CA ARG A 280 6.51 -20.68 -11.20
C ARG A 280 6.31 -19.66 -10.10
N VAL A 281 7.21 -18.70 -10.03
CA VAL A 281 7.24 -17.67 -9.00
C VAL A 281 6.98 -16.30 -9.59
N ARG A 282 6.29 -15.45 -8.82
CA ARG A 282 6.11 -14.02 -9.09
C ARG A 282 6.89 -13.25 -8.03
N ASN A 283 7.91 -12.52 -8.46
CA ASN A 283 8.78 -11.73 -7.60
C ASN A 283 8.56 -10.23 -7.83
N TRP A 284 8.73 -9.39 -6.81
CA TRP A 284 8.78 -7.96 -7.03
C TRP A 284 9.93 -7.60 -7.97
N ASP A 285 9.65 -6.66 -8.86
CA ASP A 285 10.66 -6.05 -9.71
C ASP A 285 10.51 -4.51 -9.68
N ALA A 286 11.31 -3.80 -10.41
CA ALA A 286 11.32 -2.35 -10.46
C ALA A 286 11.46 -1.81 -11.87
N CYS A 287 10.55 -0.92 -12.27
CA CYS A 287 10.68 -0.16 -13.52
C CYS A 287 11.95 0.71 -13.59
N MET A 288 12.70 0.81 -12.48
CA MET A 288 14.00 1.49 -12.40
C MET A 288 15.17 0.61 -12.82
N TYR A 289 14.96 -0.72 -12.93
CA TYR A 289 16.04 -1.63 -13.32
C TYR A 289 16.18 -1.76 -14.84
N PRO A 290 17.40 -1.86 -15.35
CA PRO A 290 17.63 -1.88 -16.79
C PRO A 290 17.07 -3.12 -17.49
N LEU A 291 16.97 -4.26 -16.80
CA LEU A 291 16.47 -5.51 -17.37
C LEU A 291 14.95 -5.64 -17.33
N PHE A 292 14.23 -4.82 -16.54
CA PHE A 292 12.77 -4.93 -16.37
C PHE A 292 12.00 -4.88 -17.70
N THR A 293 12.48 -4.14 -18.70
CA THR A 293 11.85 -4.04 -20.02
C THR A 293 12.69 -4.65 -21.13
N HIS A 294 13.66 -5.48 -20.79
CA HIS A 294 14.51 -6.14 -21.77
C HIS A 294 13.74 -7.31 -22.41
N HIS A 295 13.57 -7.25 -23.72
CA HIS A 295 12.89 -8.30 -24.48
C HIS A 295 13.84 -9.45 -24.80
N GLY A 296 13.32 -10.66 -25.01
CA GLY A 296 14.11 -11.81 -25.45
C GLY A 296 14.82 -11.63 -26.80
N SER A 297 14.37 -10.67 -27.62
CA SER A 297 15.03 -10.25 -28.85
C SER A 297 16.28 -9.36 -28.64
N GLY A 298 16.62 -9.00 -27.40
CA GLY A 298 17.68 -8.05 -27.07
C GLY A 298 17.26 -6.58 -27.13
N HIS A 299 16.05 -6.28 -27.62
CA HIS A 299 15.54 -4.91 -27.60
C HIS A 299 15.18 -4.48 -26.19
N ASN A 300 15.53 -3.23 -25.81
CA ASN A 300 15.11 -2.64 -24.54
C ASN A 300 14.62 -1.20 -24.76
N PRO A 301 13.31 -0.94 -24.65
CA PRO A 301 12.73 0.39 -24.85
C PRO A 301 13.14 1.41 -23.78
N ARG A 302 13.72 0.96 -22.65
CA ARG A 302 14.15 1.81 -21.52
C ARG A 302 15.58 1.52 -21.08
N HIS A 303 16.49 1.42 -22.04
CA HIS A 303 17.91 1.14 -21.78
C HIS A 303 18.62 2.30 -21.07
N GLN A 304 18.15 3.56 -21.25
CA GLN A 304 18.75 4.74 -20.63
C GLN A 304 18.15 5.06 -19.26
N LYS A 305 18.94 5.62 -18.37
CA LYS A 305 18.54 6.05 -17.03
C LYS A 305 17.37 7.04 -17.06
N LEU A 306 17.44 8.05 -17.92
CA LEU A 306 16.38 9.05 -18.12
C LEU A 306 15.03 8.39 -18.40
N GLN A 307 15.00 7.43 -19.31
CA GLN A 307 13.75 6.73 -19.69
C GLN A 307 13.12 6.01 -18.52
N ARG A 308 13.91 5.38 -17.63
CA ARG A 308 13.43 4.67 -16.45
C ARG A 308 12.93 5.63 -15.37
N VAL A 309 13.68 6.71 -15.10
CA VAL A 309 13.27 7.75 -14.14
C VAL A 309 11.96 8.41 -14.59
N ARG A 310 11.89 8.84 -15.85
CA ARG A 310 10.69 9.42 -16.46
C ARG A 310 9.51 8.45 -16.37
N GLN A 311 9.69 7.17 -16.76
CA GLN A 311 8.63 6.15 -16.69
C GLN A 311 8.04 6.04 -15.28
N ARG A 312 8.87 6.01 -14.24
CA ARG A 312 8.40 5.89 -12.88
C ARG A 312 7.43 7.01 -12.49
N PHE A 313 7.79 8.24 -12.82
CA PHE A 313 6.98 9.40 -12.44
C PHE A 313 5.78 9.60 -13.38
N MET A 314 5.97 9.48 -14.68
CA MET A 314 4.88 9.54 -15.65
C MET A 314 3.81 8.48 -15.39
N HIS A 315 4.21 7.25 -15.03
CA HIS A 315 3.28 6.18 -14.70
C HIS A 315 2.36 6.55 -13.53
N LYS A 316 2.91 7.18 -12.48
CA LYS A 316 2.15 7.57 -11.30
C LYS A 316 1.31 8.82 -11.49
N LEU A 317 1.83 9.79 -12.20
CA LEU A 317 1.32 11.17 -12.18
C LEU A 317 0.55 11.54 -13.45
N LYS A 318 0.71 10.77 -14.52
CA LYS A 318 0.04 11.04 -15.81
C LYS A 318 -0.63 9.79 -16.39
N TYR A 319 0.09 8.70 -16.64
CA TYR A 319 -0.49 7.54 -17.33
C TYR A 319 -1.62 6.88 -16.54
N PHE A 320 -1.49 6.82 -15.21
CA PHE A 320 -2.54 6.28 -14.35
C PHE A 320 -3.79 7.17 -14.38
N VAL A 321 -3.61 8.48 -14.32
CA VAL A 321 -4.70 9.47 -14.41
C VAL A 321 -5.44 9.34 -15.73
N ASP A 322 -4.70 9.32 -16.84
CA ASP A 322 -5.28 9.24 -18.19
C ASP A 322 -6.01 7.91 -18.44
N LYS A 323 -5.45 6.80 -17.93
CA LYS A 323 -6.01 5.47 -18.16
C LYS A 323 -7.27 5.18 -17.36
N TYR A 324 -7.29 5.59 -16.08
CA TYR A 324 -8.31 5.15 -15.15
C TYR A 324 -9.32 6.23 -14.78
N ASP A 325 -9.14 7.44 -15.26
CA ASP A 325 -9.98 8.61 -14.93
C ASP A 325 -10.11 8.83 -13.41
N ARG A 326 -9.04 8.56 -12.70
CA ARG A 326 -8.91 8.70 -11.24
C ARG A 326 -7.78 9.64 -10.91
N GLY A 327 -7.61 9.98 -9.65
CA GLY A 327 -6.46 10.73 -9.17
C GLY A 327 -5.12 10.02 -9.46
N VAL A 328 -4.03 10.62 -9.02
CA VAL A 328 -2.68 10.08 -9.24
C VAL A 328 -2.46 8.73 -8.52
N ALA A 329 -1.62 7.84 -9.05
CA ALA A 329 -1.22 6.60 -8.40
C ALA A 329 -0.22 6.85 -7.25
N CYS A 330 -0.55 7.79 -6.38
CA CYS A 330 0.25 8.18 -5.23
C CYS A 330 -0.67 8.46 -4.04
N VAL A 331 -0.25 8.06 -2.85
CA VAL A 331 -1.00 8.27 -1.60
C VAL A 331 -0.32 9.27 -0.66
N GLY A 332 0.71 9.98 -1.12
CA GLY A 332 1.37 11.03 -0.36
C GLY A 332 2.07 10.58 0.92
N CYS A 333 2.42 9.29 1.06
CA CYS A 333 2.98 8.73 2.29
C CYS A 333 4.43 9.14 2.59
N GLY A 334 5.12 9.82 1.68
CA GLY A 334 6.48 10.34 1.88
C GLY A 334 7.63 9.33 1.90
N ARG A 335 7.38 8.00 1.94
CA ARG A 335 8.45 6.98 2.07
C ARG A 335 9.54 7.10 1.00
N CYS A 336 9.15 7.34 -0.25
CA CYS A 336 10.12 7.47 -1.34
C CYS A 336 10.98 8.73 -1.26
N VAL A 337 10.53 9.76 -0.54
CA VAL A 337 11.31 10.97 -0.24
C VAL A 337 12.31 10.68 0.89
N GLN A 338 11.81 10.12 2.00
CA GLN A 338 12.63 9.79 3.17
C GLN A 338 13.78 8.82 2.87
N GLN A 339 13.55 7.87 1.95
CA GLN A 339 14.49 6.78 1.71
C GLN A 339 15.31 6.95 0.42
N CYS A 340 15.14 8.06 -0.29
CA CYS A 340 15.97 8.33 -1.46
C CYS A 340 17.38 8.77 -1.03
N PRO A 341 18.44 8.01 -1.36
CA PRO A 341 19.81 8.34 -0.92
C PRO A 341 20.36 9.60 -1.59
N VAL A 342 19.69 10.11 -2.63
CA VAL A 342 20.09 11.28 -3.42
C VAL A 342 18.99 12.36 -3.42
N ASN A 343 18.07 12.31 -2.47
CA ASN A 343 17.06 13.34 -2.19
C ASN A 343 16.13 13.71 -3.38
N ILE A 344 15.79 12.75 -4.24
CA ILE A 344 14.76 13.00 -5.27
C ILE A 344 13.39 13.05 -4.56
N ASP A 345 12.75 14.23 -4.67
CA ASP A 345 11.47 14.49 -4.03
C ASP A 345 10.33 14.52 -5.06
N ILE A 346 9.39 13.59 -4.94
CA ILE A 346 8.22 13.52 -5.82
C ILE A 346 7.35 14.79 -5.74
N ARG A 347 7.35 15.52 -4.61
CA ARG A 347 6.61 16.77 -4.45
C ARG A 347 7.15 17.87 -5.37
N GLN A 348 8.47 17.89 -5.59
CA GLN A 348 9.10 18.76 -6.58
C GLN A 348 8.67 18.37 -8.01
N LEU A 349 8.57 17.07 -8.29
CA LEU A 349 8.10 16.59 -9.60
C LEU A 349 6.65 17.03 -9.88
N PHE A 350 5.77 17.02 -8.88
CA PHE A 350 4.43 17.57 -9.03
C PHE A 350 4.48 19.04 -9.48
N ARG A 351 5.34 19.86 -8.85
CA ARG A 351 5.49 21.28 -9.24
C ARG A 351 6.04 21.40 -10.65
N LEU A 352 7.15 20.75 -10.97
CA LEU A 352 7.75 20.79 -12.30
C LEU A 352 6.76 20.42 -13.42
N MET A 353 5.98 19.34 -13.21
CA MET A 353 5.00 18.90 -14.19
C MET A 353 3.81 19.86 -14.32
N ASN A 354 3.37 20.51 -13.22
CA ASN A 354 2.31 21.49 -13.26
C ASN A 354 2.75 22.82 -13.88
N ASP A 355 3.96 23.27 -13.58
CA ASP A 355 4.49 24.57 -14.04
C ASP A 355 4.93 24.51 -15.51
N PHE A 356 5.17 23.30 -16.02
CA PHE A 356 5.56 23.12 -17.43
C PHE A 356 4.43 23.56 -18.39
N LYS A 357 4.77 24.47 -19.33
CA LYS A 357 3.86 25.11 -20.28
C LYS A 357 4.08 24.62 -21.72
N GLY A 358 4.60 23.40 -21.88
CA GLY A 358 4.87 22.83 -23.20
C GLY A 358 3.62 22.46 -23.99
#